data_0eee18e0f10291b379417e9ac532bf3e
#
_entry.id   0eee18e0f10291b379417e9ac532bf3e
#
_cell.length_a   1.000
_cell.length_b   1.000
_cell.length_c   1.000
_cell.angle_alpha   90.00
_cell.angle_beta   90.00
_cell.angle_gamma   90.00
#
_symmetry.space_group_name_H-M   'P 1'
#
loop_
_entity.id
_entity.type
_entity.pdbx_description
1 polymer ?
#
loop_
_entity_poly.entity_id
_entity_poly.type
_entity_poly.pdbx_seq_one_letter_code
_entity_poly.pdbx_strand_id
1 'polypeptide(L)'
;MPKQQKVMSWLTRMGLVGLLGHFILGSTFALAEVVHPAKLSAEALTGAGFTHPDTIVTETPTGNILDLTSLKSSDGKFASGMYSAGAQRFDITEPYGVDEFMFFLEGSVTLTSSDGTVTVVNAGEAVTIPKEFTGVWESDGYRKIWVIYSATGEGL
;
A
#
# COMPACT_ATOMS: atom_id res chain seq x y z
N MET A 1 10.69 -24.63 -3.04
CA MET A 1 10.76 -23.56 -2.01
C MET A 1 10.96 -22.25 -2.75
N PRO A 2 9.98 -21.40 -2.93
CA PRO A 2 10.19 -20.07 -3.50
C PRO A 2 10.64 -19.10 -2.40
N LYS A 3 11.68 -18.37 -2.73
CA LYS A 3 12.33 -17.39 -1.88
C LYS A 3 11.40 -16.19 -1.66
N GLN A 4 11.26 -15.79 -0.42
CA GLN A 4 10.68 -14.51 -0.02
C GLN A 4 11.37 -13.37 -0.77
N GLN A 5 10.62 -12.61 -1.56
CA GLN A 5 11.14 -11.37 -2.15
C GLN A 5 11.17 -10.28 -1.08
N LYS A 6 12.40 -10.00 -0.62
CA LYS A 6 12.70 -8.78 0.13
C LYS A 6 12.36 -7.57 -0.73
N VAL A 7 11.49 -6.72 -0.24
CA VAL A 7 11.36 -5.35 -0.73
C VAL A 7 12.68 -4.65 -0.49
N MET A 8 13.38 -4.33 -1.57
CA MET A 8 14.74 -3.79 -1.55
C MET A 8 14.69 -2.27 -1.48
N SER A 9 15.20 -1.73 -0.38
CA SER A 9 15.47 -0.31 -0.19
C SER A 9 16.51 0.19 -1.20
N TRP A 10 16.19 1.26 -1.91
CA TRP A 10 17.17 2.03 -2.69
C TRP A 10 17.65 3.21 -1.86
N LEU A 11 18.81 3.05 -1.26
CA LEU A 11 19.65 4.16 -0.80
C LEU A 11 21.04 3.94 -1.34
N THR A 12 21.56 4.91 -2.10
CA THR A 12 22.89 5.47 -1.88
C THR A 12 23.55 5.96 -3.16
N ARG A 13 23.86 7.22 -3.26
CA ARG A 13 25.21 7.82 -3.23
C ARG A 13 25.17 9.24 -3.74
N MET A 14 25.42 10.18 -2.86
CA MET A 14 25.86 11.52 -3.26
C MET A 14 27.31 11.70 -2.87
N GLY A 15 28.13 11.91 -3.88
CA GLY A 15 29.52 12.35 -3.74
C GLY A 15 29.60 13.84 -3.42
N LEU A 16 30.43 14.14 -2.45
CA LEU A 16 30.79 15.48 -1.98
C LEU A 16 31.76 16.14 -2.97
N VAL A 17 31.37 17.27 -3.55
CA VAL A 17 32.31 18.22 -4.17
C VAL A 17 32.01 19.60 -3.61
N GLY A 18 32.99 20.12 -2.87
CA GLY A 18 32.93 21.47 -2.32
C GLY A 18 33.24 22.53 -3.37
N LEU A 19 32.48 23.63 -3.35
CA LEU A 19 32.90 24.91 -3.93
C LEU A 19 32.41 26.05 -3.05
N LEU A 20 33.36 26.82 -2.53
CA LEU A 20 33.11 28.10 -1.86
C LEU A 20 32.55 29.11 -2.88
N GLY A 21 31.46 29.76 -2.57
CA GLY A 21 30.92 30.85 -3.38
C GLY A 21 29.82 31.63 -2.68
N HIS A 22 30.17 32.82 -2.18
CA HIS A 22 29.36 34.03 -1.90
C HIS A 22 27.91 33.85 -1.40
N PHE A 23 27.73 34.10 -0.10
CA PHE A 23 26.44 34.29 0.54
C PHE A 23 25.78 35.58 0.04
N ILE A 24 24.77 35.44 -0.85
CA ILE A 24 23.72 36.43 -1.03
C ILE A 24 22.54 35.94 -0.19
N LEU A 25 22.28 36.58 0.96
CA LEU A 25 21.07 36.39 1.77
C LEU A 25 19.85 36.92 0.99
N GLY A 26 19.42 36.17 -0.01
CA GLY A 26 18.09 36.33 -0.58
C GLY A 26 17.13 35.53 0.27
N SER A 27 16.32 36.21 1.09
CA SER A 27 15.18 35.59 1.78
C SER A 27 14.19 35.10 0.72
N THR A 28 14.36 33.88 0.23
CA THR A 28 13.33 33.21 -0.55
C THR A 28 12.22 32.85 0.44
N PHE A 29 11.14 33.62 0.43
CA PHE A 29 9.89 33.15 1.01
C PHE A 29 9.50 31.91 0.21
N ALA A 30 9.77 30.72 0.76
CA ALA A 30 9.18 29.51 0.27
C ALA A 30 7.66 29.64 0.46
N LEU A 31 6.94 29.86 -0.63
CA LEU A 31 5.48 29.75 -0.61
C LEU A 31 5.18 28.33 -0.18
N ALA A 32 4.41 28.16 0.88
CA ALA A 32 3.95 26.84 1.30
C ALA A 32 3.19 26.22 0.12
N GLU A 33 3.59 25.03 -0.27
CA GLU A 33 2.89 24.28 -1.32
C GLU A 33 1.44 24.04 -0.88
N VAL A 34 0.49 24.38 -1.76
CA VAL A 34 -0.92 24.15 -1.48
C VAL A 34 -1.21 22.68 -1.64
N VAL A 35 -1.58 22.03 -0.55
CA VAL A 35 -1.92 20.61 -0.53
C VAL A 35 -3.41 20.42 -0.78
N HIS A 36 -3.77 19.55 -1.71
CA HIS A 36 -5.15 19.24 -2.05
C HIS A 36 -5.55 17.85 -1.54
N PRO A 37 -6.85 17.63 -1.22
CA PRO A 37 -7.34 16.29 -0.90
C PRO A 37 -7.14 15.32 -2.08
N ALA A 38 -6.66 14.12 -1.80
CA ALA A 38 -6.62 13.03 -2.77
C ALA A 38 -8.01 12.37 -2.86
N LYS A 39 -8.55 12.25 -4.09
CA LYS A 39 -9.88 11.68 -4.31
C LYS A 39 -9.80 10.46 -5.21
N LEU A 40 -10.34 9.34 -4.74
CA LEU A 40 -10.72 8.21 -5.58
C LEU A 40 -12.19 8.38 -5.96
N SER A 41 -12.46 8.67 -7.25
CA SER A 41 -13.84 8.85 -7.74
C SER A 41 -14.58 7.50 -7.81
N ALA A 42 -15.91 7.53 -7.89
CA ALA A 42 -16.69 6.31 -8.10
C ALA A 42 -16.24 5.56 -9.36
N GLU A 43 -15.89 6.27 -10.43
CA GLU A 43 -15.35 5.69 -11.66
C GLU A 43 -13.97 5.04 -11.41
N ALA A 44 -13.06 5.72 -10.71
CA ALA A 44 -11.77 5.14 -10.35
C ALA A 44 -11.94 3.82 -9.58
N LEU A 45 -12.89 3.78 -8.64
CA LEU A 45 -13.17 2.62 -7.79
C LEU A 45 -13.76 1.43 -8.57
N THR A 46 -14.31 1.62 -9.79
CA THR A 46 -14.70 0.49 -10.66
C THR A 46 -13.52 -0.23 -11.30
N GLY A 47 -12.30 0.24 -11.08
CA GLY A 47 -11.06 -0.28 -11.68
C GLY A 47 -10.40 0.67 -12.67
N ALA A 48 -11.12 1.70 -13.18
CA ALA A 48 -10.56 2.68 -14.10
C ALA A 48 -9.39 3.47 -13.49
N GLY A 49 -9.33 3.58 -12.16
CA GLY A 49 -8.21 4.23 -11.46
C GLY A 49 -6.86 3.56 -11.72
N PHE A 50 -6.82 2.28 -12.02
CA PHE A 50 -5.57 1.56 -12.32
C PHE A 50 -4.94 1.93 -13.68
N THR A 51 -5.58 2.78 -14.47
CA THR A 51 -4.94 3.39 -15.66
C THR A 51 -3.99 4.52 -15.29
N HIS A 52 -3.96 4.93 -14.01
CA HIS A 52 -3.04 5.97 -13.54
C HIS A 52 -1.58 5.55 -13.72
N PRO A 53 -0.68 6.45 -14.20
CA PRO A 53 0.72 6.10 -14.47
C PRO A 53 1.50 5.61 -13.24
N ASP A 54 1.08 6.00 -12.03
CA ASP A 54 1.71 5.57 -10.78
C ASP A 54 1.20 4.19 -10.30
N THR A 55 0.33 3.53 -11.05
CA THR A 55 -0.11 2.18 -10.71
C THR A 55 1.05 1.21 -10.81
N ILE A 56 1.34 0.53 -9.71
CA ILE A 56 2.31 -0.56 -9.68
C ILE A 56 1.62 -1.81 -10.20
N VAL A 57 2.18 -2.40 -11.25
CA VAL A 57 1.69 -3.64 -11.86
C VAL A 57 2.68 -4.77 -11.55
N THR A 58 2.18 -5.83 -10.90
CA THR A 58 2.96 -7.05 -10.66
C THR A 58 2.30 -8.20 -11.39
N GLU A 59 3.00 -8.79 -12.35
CA GLU A 59 2.51 -9.95 -13.08
C GLU A 59 2.57 -11.20 -12.20
N THR A 60 1.48 -11.96 -12.18
CA THR A 60 1.40 -13.26 -11.50
C THR A 60 0.74 -14.30 -12.39
N PRO A 61 0.92 -15.61 -12.11
CA PRO A 61 0.27 -16.67 -12.87
C PRO A 61 -1.27 -16.61 -12.85
N THR A 62 -1.84 -15.96 -11.86
CA THR A 62 -3.29 -15.85 -11.65
C THR A 62 -3.88 -14.49 -12.09
N GLY A 63 -3.08 -13.68 -12.77
CA GLY A 63 -3.43 -12.33 -13.23
C GLY A 63 -2.55 -11.25 -12.58
N ASN A 64 -2.70 -10.04 -13.07
CA ASN A 64 -1.91 -8.92 -12.56
C ASN A 64 -2.41 -8.47 -11.19
N ILE A 65 -1.47 -8.18 -10.29
CA ILE A 65 -1.73 -7.36 -9.12
C ILE A 65 -1.59 -5.91 -9.55
N LEU A 66 -2.57 -5.09 -9.18
CA LEU A 66 -2.60 -3.66 -9.44
C LEU A 66 -2.68 -2.92 -8.12
N ASP A 67 -1.73 -2.05 -7.84
CA ASP A 67 -1.66 -1.26 -6.62
C ASP A 67 -1.48 0.22 -6.95
N LEU A 68 -2.41 1.04 -6.50
CA LEU A 68 -2.39 2.48 -6.67
C LEU A 68 -2.47 3.18 -5.32
N THR A 69 -1.37 3.78 -4.89
CA THR A 69 -1.37 4.67 -3.73
C THR A 69 -1.99 6.02 -4.12
N SER A 70 -3.08 6.40 -3.46
CA SER A 70 -3.75 7.68 -3.68
C SER A 70 -3.18 8.80 -2.80
N LEU A 71 -2.72 8.45 -1.61
CA LEU A 71 -2.10 9.38 -0.66
C LEU A 71 -1.06 8.65 0.19
N LYS A 72 0.07 9.32 0.41
CA LYS A 72 1.03 9.02 1.46
C LYS A 72 1.22 10.26 2.31
N SER A 73 1.12 10.15 3.64
CA SER A 73 1.32 11.27 4.55
C SER A 73 2.76 11.79 4.52
N SER A 74 2.93 13.07 4.83
CA SER A 74 4.25 13.72 4.84
C SER A 74 5.20 13.15 5.88
N ASP A 75 4.67 12.56 6.96
CA ASP A 75 5.47 11.87 7.99
C ASP A 75 5.75 10.40 7.64
N GLY A 76 5.23 9.92 6.49
CA GLY A 76 5.44 8.57 5.99
C GLY A 76 4.78 7.47 6.81
N LYS A 77 3.82 7.79 7.71
CA LYS A 77 3.20 6.80 8.61
C LYS A 77 1.80 6.35 8.20
N PHE A 78 1.22 7.04 7.25
CA PHE A 78 -0.12 6.74 6.75
C PHE A 78 -0.08 6.70 5.22
N ALA A 79 -0.76 5.70 4.65
CA ALA A 79 -1.04 5.65 3.24
C ALA A 79 -2.43 5.09 2.98
N SER A 80 -3.00 5.46 1.84
CA SER A 80 -4.27 4.94 1.36
C SER A 80 -4.23 4.76 -0.15
N GLY A 81 -5.03 3.82 -0.64
CA GLY A 81 -5.06 3.53 -2.05
C GLY A 81 -6.13 2.52 -2.43
N MET A 82 -5.96 1.97 -3.62
CA MET A 82 -6.78 0.89 -4.11
C MET A 82 -5.89 -0.24 -4.65
N TYR A 83 -6.39 -1.46 -4.53
CA TYR A 83 -5.66 -2.67 -4.87
C TYR A 83 -6.58 -3.66 -5.55
N SER A 84 -6.06 -4.39 -6.53
CA SER A 84 -6.76 -5.49 -7.17
C SER A 84 -5.81 -6.65 -7.39
N ALA A 85 -6.29 -7.87 -7.17
CA ALA A 85 -5.53 -9.08 -7.45
C ALA A 85 -6.46 -10.19 -7.93
N GLY A 86 -5.90 -11.12 -8.71
CA GLY A 86 -6.51 -12.40 -9.02
C GLY A 86 -6.49 -13.36 -7.84
N ALA A 87 -6.70 -14.64 -8.13
CA ALA A 87 -6.67 -15.68 -7.09
C ALA A 87 -5.29 -15.75 -6.44
N GLN A 88 -5.28 -15.78 -5.10
CA GLN A 88 -4.05 -15.88 -4.32
C GLN A 88 -4.29 -16.57 -2.98
N ARG A 89 -3.27 -17.30 -2.54
CA ARG A 89 -3.19 -17.90 -1.21
C ARG A 89 -1.77 -17.76 -0.69
N PHE A 90 -1.63 -17.24 0.52
CA PHE A 90 -0.34 -17.15 1.20
C PHE A 90 -0.48 -17.30 2.72
N ASP A 91 0.54 -17.89 3.32
CA ASP A 91 0.65 -18.05 4.76
C ASP A 91 1.37 -16.83 5.34
N ILE A 92 0.75 -16.17 6.31
CA ILE A 92 1.30 -15.04 7.06
C ILE A 92 1.88 -15.64 8.35
N THR A 93 3.13 -16.08 8.29
CA THR A 93 3.82 -16.79 9.38
C THR A 93 4.51 -15.84 10.37
N GLU A 94 4.83 -14.64 9.91
CA GLU A 94 5.37 -13.55 10.73
C GLU A 94 4.29 -12.48 10.91
N PRO A 95 4.36 -11.62 11.94
CA PRO A 95 3.42 -10.53 12.10
C PRO A 95 3.23 -9.71 10.83
N TYR A 96 1.98 -9.37 10.51
CA TYR A 96 1.59 -8.63 9.29
C TYR A 96 2.35 -7.32 9.11
N GLY A 97 2.75 -6.69 10.22
CA GLY A 97 3.72 -5.60 10.26
C GLY A 97 3.11 -4.20 10.25
N VAL A 98 1.89 -4.04 9.75
CA VAL A 98 1.16 -2.77 9.70
C VAL A 98 -0.29 -2.97 10.13
N ASP A 99 -0.91 -1.92 10.64
CA ASP A 99 -2.37 -1.91 10.83
C ASP A 99 -3.03 -1.51 9.51
N GLU A 100 -3.83 -2.41 8.93
CA GLU A 100 -4.48 -2.17 7.64
C GLU A 100 -5.99 -2.28 7.77
N PHE A 101 -6.70 -1.20 7.42
CA PHE A 101 -8.14 -1.21 7.16
C PHE A 101 -8.38 -1.44 5.67
N MET A 102 -9.32 -2.33 5.36
CA MET A 102 -9.71 -2.65 3.98
C MET A 102 -11.22 -2.61 3.84
N PHE A 103 -11.68 -2.06 2.72
CA PHE A 103 -13.07 -2.16 2.27
C PHE A 103 -13.10 -2.83 0.91
N PHE A 104 -13.81 -3.94 0.81
CA PHE A 104 -13.87 -4.74 -0.41
C PHE A 104 -14.93 -4.19 -1.36
N LEU A 105 -14.50 -3.85 -2.57
CA LEU A 105 -15.35 -3.33 -3.64
C LEU A 105 -15.90 -4.45 -4.53
N GLU A 106 -15.11 -5.53 -4.65
CA GLU A 106 -15.40 -6.69 -5.51
C GLU A 106 -14.69 -7.91 -4.95
N GLY A 107 -15.27 -9.09 -5.19
CA GLY A 107 -14.70 -10.36 -4.74
C GLY A 107 -14.81 -10.55 -3.24
N SER A 108 -13.92 -11.37 -2.70
CA SER A 108 -13.92 -11.71 -1.27
C SER A 108 -12.52 -12.18 -0.81
N VAL A 109 -12.35 -12.24 0.49
CA VAL A 109 -11.19 -12.89 1.12
C VAL A 109 -11.65 -13.77 2.27
N THR A 110 -10.96 -14.89 2.46
CA THR A 110 -11.04 -15.71 3.66
C THR A 110 -9.73 -15.53 4.44
N LEU A 111 -9.85 -15.08 5.67
CA LEU A 111 -8.75 -14.95 6.62
C LEU A 111 -8.91 -16.04 7.66
N THR A 112 -7.90 -16.91 7.79
CA THR A 112 -7.85 -17.91 8.85
C THR A 112 -6.76 -17.50 9.83
N SER A 113 -7.16 -17.07 11.03
CA SER A 113 -6.21 -16.72 12.11
C SER A 113 -5.40 -17.93 12.56
N SER A 114 -4.27 -17.71 13.21
CA SER A 114 -3.39 -18.78 13.70
C SER A 114 -4.04 -19.74 14.70
N ASP A 115 -5.13 -19.33 15.35
CA ASP A 115 -5.95 -20.18 16.22
C ASP A 115 -7.04 -20.97 15.47
N GLY A 116 -7.12 -20.85 14.15
CA GLY A 116 -8.10 -21.49 13.29
C GLY A 116 -9.42 -20.71 13.13
N THR A 117 -9.57 -19.53 13.75
CA THR A 117 -10.75 -18.70 13.56
C THR A 117 -10.81 -18.19 12.11
N VAL A 118 -11.97 -18.40 11.47
CA VAL A 118 -12.18 -18.01 10.06
C VAL A 118 -13.01 -16.74 9.99
N THR A 119 -12.54 -15.77 9.25
CA THR A 119 -13.27 -14.54 8.90
C THR A 119 -13.38 -14.44 7.39
N VAL A 120 -14.59 -14.43 6.87
CA VAL A 120 -14.87 -14.18 5.44
C VAL A 120 -15.31 -12.73 5.29
N VAL A 121 -14.72 -12.03 4.33
CA VAL A 121 -15.04 -10.64 4.02
C VAL A 121 -15.44 -10.56 2.55
N ASN A 122 -16.67 -10.14 2.28
CA ASN A 122 -17.22 -10.05 0.94
C ASN A 122 -17.25 -8.62 0.42
N ALA A 123 -17.51 -8.44 -0.88
CA ALA A 123 -17.79 -7.13 -1.44
C ALA A 123 -18.87 -6.38 -0.64
N GLY A 124 -18.61 -5.10 -0.35
CA GLY A 124 -19.45 -4.27 0.51
C GLY A 124 -19.14 -4.37 2.00
N GLU A 125 -18.19 -5.22 2.40
CA GLU A 125 -17.78 -5.39 3.79
C GLU A 125 -16.36 -4.83 4.00
N ALA A 126 -16.01 -4.63 5.26
CA ALA A 126 -14.71 -4.14 5.68
C ALA A 126 -14.09 -5.04 6.74
N VAL A 127 -12.76 -5.02 6.81
CA VAL A 127 -11.97 -5.67 7.84
C VAL A 127 -10.78 -4.79 8.22
N THR A 128 -10.37 -4.88 9.48
CA THR A 128 -9.09 -4.34 9.94
C THR A 128 -8.18 -5.48 10.36
N ILE A 129 -7.01 -5.54 9.78
CA ILE A 129 -5.95 -6.49 10.17
C ILE A 129 -4.98 -5.74 11.08
N PRO A 130 -4.80 -6.17 12.34
CA PRO A 130 -3.77 -5.60 13.21
C PRO A 130 -2.38 -6.07 12.77
N LYS A 131 -1.38 -5.27 13.03
CA LYS A 131 0.01 -5.56 12.65
C LYS A 131 0.58 -6.87 13.23
N GLU A 132 0.00 -7.39 14.31
CA GLU A 132 0.37 -8.65 14.94
C GLU A 132 -0.28 -9.88 14.29
N PHE A 133 -1.18 -9.69 13.33
CA PHE A 133 -1.92 -10.78 12.71
C PHE A 133 -0.98 -11.80 12.07
N THR A 134 -1.23 -13.09 12.35
CA THR A 134 -0.66 -14.27 11.68
C THR A 134 -1.77 -15.22 11.27
N GLY A 135 -1.58 -15.94 10.16
CA GLY A 135 -2.61 -16.85 9.67
C GLY A 135 -2.51 -17.11 8.17
N VAL A 136 -3.64 -17.30 7.52
CA VAL A 136 -3.73 -17.57 6.09
C VAL A 136 -4.64 -16.54 5.43
N TRP A 137 -4.20 -16.02 4.29
CA TRP A 137 -4.98 -15.24 3.36
C TRP A 137 -5.33 -16.09 2.16
N GLU A 138 -6.62 -16.15 1.78
CA GLU A 138 -7.09 -16.93 0.64
C GLU A 138 -8.20 -16.18 -0.09
N SER A 139 -8.11 -16.09 -1.43
CA SER A 139 -9.08 -15.40 -2.27
C SER A 139 -9.05 -15.93 -3.69
N ASP A 140 -10.21 -15.95 -4.37
CA ASP A 140 -10.31 -16.19 -5.80
C ASP A 140 -10.13 -14.93 -6.66
N GLY A 141 -9.94 -13.79 -5.99
CA GLY A 141 -9.75 -12.47 -6.59
C GLY A 141 -10.60 -11.40 -5.93
N TYR A 142 -10.09 -10.18 -5.87
CA TYR A 142 -10.76 -9.06 -5.24
C TYR A 142 -10.24 -7.71 -5.71
N ARG A 143 -11.03 -6.68 -5.45
CA ARG A 143 -10.64 -5.28 -5.49
C ARG A 143 -11.05 -4.61 -4.18
N LYS A 144 -10.13 -3.86 -3.58
CA LYS A 144 -10.34 -3.19 -2.30
C LYS A 144 -9.83 -1.75 -2.32
N ILE A 145 -10.37 -0.94 -1.41
CA ILE A 145 -9.70 0.25 -0.87
C ILE A 145 -8.90 -0.22 0.34
N TRP A 146 -7.71 0.32 0.49
CA TRP A 146 -6.87 0.06 1.65
C TRP A 146 -6.42 1.36 2.33
N VAL A 147 -6.25 1.28 3.63
CA VAL A 147 -5.68 2.33 4.49
C VAL A 147 -4.71 1.66 5.44
N ILE A 148 -3.46 2.10 5.42
CA ILE A 148 -2.39 1.53 6.23
C ILE A 148 -1.86 2.60 7.18
N TYR A 149 -1.66 2.22 8.44
CA TYR A 149 -0.89 2.95 9.43
C TYR A 149 0.34 2.13 9.82
N SER A 150 1.51 2.77 9.77
CA SER A 150 2.78 2.21 10.21
C SER A 150 3.46 3.17 11.19
N ALA A 151 3.65 2.76 12.41
CA ALA A 151 4.29 3.59 13.44
C ALA A 151 5.73 4.00 13.06
N THR A 152 6.42 3.17 12.29
CA THR A 152 7.80 3.38 11.83
C THR A 152 7.89 3.96 10.42
N GLY A 153 6.81 3.91 9.64
CA GLY A 153 6.78 4.24 8.22
C GLY A 153 7.31 3.10 7.32
N GLU A 154 7.67 1.96 7.89
CA GLU A 154 8.03 0.78 7.13
C GLU A 154 6.77 0.06 6.61
N GLY A 155 6.86 -0.54 5.42
CA GLY A 155 5.75 -1.26 4.81
C GLY A 155 4.73 -0.40 4.05
N LEU A 156 5.02 0.90 3.83
CA LEU A 156 4.20 1.85 3.05
C LEU A 156 4.80 2.15 1.68
#